data_909b39e9d2fe5ae86a2ef875ecafabe0
#
_entry.id   909b39e9d2fe5ae86a2ef875ecafabe0
#
_cell.length_a   1.000
_cell.length_b   1.000
_cell.length_c   1.000
_cell.angle_alpha   90.00
_cell.angle_beta   90.00
_cell.angle_gamma   90.00
#
_symmetry.space_group_name_H-M   'P 1'
#
loop_
_entity.id
_entity.type
_entity.pdbx_description
1 polymer ?
#
loop_
_entity_poly.entity_id
_entity_poly.type
_entity_poly.pdbx_seq_one_letter_code
_entity_poly.pdbx_strand_id
1 'polypeptide(L)'
;IEKGNIAITNGMIVGIGDYEGQEEIDLADQYVTSGFIDAHLHLESTLVNPQVLIARATKHGTTSFIVDPHEAANVSGTDGIDYLLEQTKDSPAHVYVMIASCVPASKIEDNGFTLTAEAMRQYLKNYRVLGLGEVMDCYAVINGDPEMNAKLELFDGKIKDGHAPGLTDEQLAAYVLAGVTTDHEGTSYEYVMKERSMGMICHIREGSAARNLEAIVRGIVENNNNTEGFCFCTDDKHIEDIEIEGDIDHNVRKAVSMGISPIAAVKMATIQPARCYGLRRAGAVAPGYDAD
;
A
#
# COMPACT_ATOMS: atom_id res chain seq x y z
N ILE A 1 -14.93 -12.46 -15.42
CA ILE A 1 -16.19 -11.93 -14.86
C ILE A 1 -17.20 -13.08 -14.90
N GLU A 2 -17.76 -13.44 -13.75
CA GLU A 2 -18.84 -14.40 -13.62
C GLU A 2 -20.16 -13.68 -13.36
N LYS A 3 -21.27 -14.23 -13.84
CA LYS A 3 -22.62 -13.75 -13.54
C LYS A 3 -23.24 -14.71 -12.53
N GLY A 4 -23.77 -14.19 -11.43
CA GLY A 4 -24.42 -14.99 -10.40
C GLY A 4 -24.64 -14.19 -9.12
N ASN A 5 -25.34 -14.77 -8.17
CA ASN A 5 -25.46 -14.20 -6.83
C ASN A 5 -24.17 -14.45 -6.04
N ILE A 6 -23.81 -13.52 -5.18
CA ILE A 6 -22.70 -13.68 -4.26
C ILE A 6 -23.31 -13.98 -2.88
N ALA A 7 -23.04 -15.18 -2.37
CA ALA A 7 -23.49 -15.57 -1.04
C ALA A 7 -22.43 -15.21 0.01
N ILE A 8 -22.88 -14.52 1.08
CA ILE A 8 -22.02 -14.05 2.17
C ILE A 8 -22.59 -14.57 3.49
N THR A 9 -21.73 -15.05 4.38
CA THR A 9 -22.09 -15.38 5.76
C THR A 9 -20.95 -15.03 6.71
N ASN A 10 -21.28 -14.41 7.84
CA ASN A 10 -20.31 -13.99 8.85
C ASN A 10 -19.10 -13.21 8.26
N GLY A 11 -19.37 -12.30 7.32
CA GLY A 11 -18.33 -11.47 6.70
C GLY A 11 -17.45 -12.22 5.69
N MET A 12 -17.78 -13.45 5.31
CA MET A 12 -17.04 -14.23 4.32
C MET A 12 -17.88 -14.57 3.09
N ILE A 13 -17.25 -14.55 1.94
CA ILE A 13 -17.84 -15.04 0.69
C ILE A 13 -17.88 -16.57 0.75
N VAL A 14 -19.09 -17.14 0.63
CA VAL A 14 -19.33 -18.59 0.62
C VAL A 14 -19.24 -19.13 -0.80
N GLY A 15 -19.77 -18.38 -1.78
CA GLY A 15 -19.79 -18.82 -3.16
C GLY A 15 -20.39 -17.80 -4.11
N ILE A 16 -20.25 -18.10 -5.41
CA ILE A 16 -20.89 -17.38 -6.51
C ILE A 16 -21.73 -18.37 -7.27
N GLY A 17 -23.01 -18.07 -7.50
CA GLY A 17 -23.91 -18.98 -8.19
C GLY A 17 -25.37 -18.74 -7.84
N ASP A 18 -26.16 -19.82 -7.87
CA ASP A 18 -27.60 -19.79 -7.55
C ASP A 18 -27.79 -20.04 -6.05
N TYR A 19 -27.73 -18.97 -5.28
CA TYR A 19 -27.90 -18.97 -3.82
C TYR A 19 -29.12 -18.15 -3.42
N GLU A 20 -29.82 -18.61 -2.37
CA GLU A 20 -30.85 -17.86 -1.68
C GLU A 20 -30.32 -17.38 -0.32
N GLY A 21 -30.62 -16.14 0.06
CA GLY A 21 -30.20 -15.52 1.32
C GLY A 21 -31.39 -15.20 2.24
N GLN A 22 -31.10 -14.98 3.52
CA GLN A 22 -32.09 -14.42 4.47
C GLN A 22 -32.36 -12.95 4.16
N GLU A 23 -31.35 -12.24 3.70
CA GLU A 23 -31.42 -10.88 3.16
C GLU A 23 -30.84 -10.91 1.76
N GLU A 24 -31.50 -10.23 0.85
CA GLU A 24 -31.07 -10.14 -0.55
C GLU A 24 -30.99 -8.69 -0.97
N ILE A 25 -29.88 -8.32 -1.61
CA ILE A 25 -29.66 -7.00 -2.19
C ILE A 25 -29.58 -7.17 -3.70
N ASP A 26 -30.58 -6.63 -4.41
CA ASP A 26 -30.57 -6.58 -5.87
C ASP A 26 -29.64 -5.46 -6.36
N LEU A 27 -28.56 -5.84 -7.02
CA LEU A 27 -27.59 -4.90 -7.58
C LEU A 27 -27.92 -4.46 -9.01
N ALA A 28 -29.08 -4.85 -9.54
CA ALA A 28 -29.56 -4.45 -10.87
C ALA A 28 -28.52 -4.68 -11.97
N ASP A 29 -27.91 -5.87 -12.02
CA ASP A 29 -26.85 -6.25 -12.96
C ASP A 29 -25.55 -5.39 -12.89
N GLN A 30 -25.29 -4.74 -11.78
CA GLN A 30 -24.02 -4.02 -11.57
C GLN A 30 -22.85 -4.98 -11.36
N TYR A 31 -21.65 -4.49 -11.62
CA TYR A 31 -20.42 -5.23 -11.33
C TYR A 31 -20.03 -5.08 -9.86
N VAL A 32 -19.61 -6.18 -9.26
CA VAL A 32 -19.06 -6.22 -7.90
C VAL A 32 -17.58 -6.53 -7.96
N THR A 33 -16.79 -5.80 -7.20
CA THR A 33 -15.38 -6.10 -6.94
C THR A 33 -15.17 -6.23 -5.44
N SER A 34 -14.03 -6.79 -5.02
CA SER A 34 -13.57 -6.60 -3.63
C SER A 34 -13.24 -5.14 -3.37
N GLY A 35 -13.26 -4.73 -2.11
CA GLY A 35 -12.81 -3.41 -1.71
C GLY A 35 -11.38 -3.11 -2.16
N PHE A 36 -11.09 -1.85 -2.39
CA PHE A 36 -9.77 -1.38 -2.80
C PHE A 36 -8.80 -1.38 -1.63
N ILE A 37 -7.53 -1.56 -1.95
CA ILE A 37 -6.42 -1.54 -1.00
C ILE A 37 -5.50 -0.37 -1.39
N ASP A 38 -5.34 0.58 -0.50
CA ASP A 38 -4.28 1.58 -0.63
C ASP A 38 -2.96 0.94 -0.21
N ALA A 39 -2.06 0.76 -1.18
CA ALA A 39 -0.86 -0.02 -0.97
C ALA A 39 0.25 0.70 -0.20
N HIS A 40 0.15 2.01 -0.04
CA HIS A 40 1.10 2.82 0.73
C HIS A 40 0.54 4.22 0.96
N LEU A 41 0.47 4.65 2.22
CA LEU A 41 0.08 6.01 2.59
C LEU A 41 0.61 6.40 3.97
N HIS A 42 0.60 7.72 4.21
CA HIS A 42 0.85 8.34 5.50
C HIS A 42 -0.45 8.92 6.05
N LEU A 43 -0.93 8.39 7.18
CA LEU A 43 -2.16 8.90 7.80
C LEU A 43 -2.03 10.37 8.21
N GLU A 44 -0.83 10.75 8.61
CA GLU A 44 -0.47 12.09 9.08
C GLU A 44 -0.61 13.13 7.96
N SER A 45 -0.20 12.80 6.76
CA SER A 45 -0.26 13.66 5.57
C SER A 45 -1.69 14.02 5.15
N THR A 46 -2.68 13.27 5.61
CA THR A 46 -4.09 13.57 5.34
C THR A 46 -4.60 14.82 6.06
N LEU A 47 -3.84 15.31 7.06
CA LEU A 47 -4.12 16.48 7.91
C LEU A 47 -5.37 16.34 8.78
N VAL A 48 -5.84 15.10 8.96
CA VAL A 48 -6.97 14.76 9.84
C VAL A 48 -6.64 13.54 10.68
N ASN A 49 -7.45 13.25 11.69
CA ASN A 49 -7.26 12.01 12.43
C ASN A 49 -7.70 10.78 11.60
N PRO A 50 -7.16 9.58 11.93
CA PRO A 50 -7.39 8.37 11.14
C PRO A 50 -8.86 8.03 10.89
N GLN A 51 -9.74 8.26 11.87
CA GLN A 51 -11.16 7.92 11.74
C GLN A 51 -11.86 8.79 10.67
N VAL A 52 -11.45 10.05 10.52
CA VAL A 52 -12.00 10.94 9.49
C VAL A 52 -11.57 10.48 8.10
N LEU A 53 -10.28 10.20 7.92
CA LEU A 53 -9.78 9.65 6.66
C LEU A 53 -10.54 8.38 6.27
N ILE A 54 -10.57 7.39 7.16
CA ILE A 54 -11.18 6.10 6.89
C ILE A 54 -12.65 6.24 6.53
N ALA A 55 -13.40 7.09 7.29
CA ALA A 55 -14.80 7.36 6.99
C ALA A 55 -15.03 8.04 5.63
N ARG A 56 -14.03 8.71 5.08
CA ARG A 56 -14.11 9.34 3.74
C ARG A 56 -13.66 8.35 2.66
N ALA A 57 -12.49 7.74 2.79
CA ALA A 57 -11.93 6.84 1.80
C ALA A 57 -12.80 5.58 1.58
N THR A 58 -13.45 5.06 2.63
CA THR A 58 -14.40 3.94 2.49
C THR A 58 -15.61 4.25 1.62
N LYS A 59 -16.04 5.51 1.52
CA LYS A 59 -17.11 5.92 0.58
C LYS A 59 -16.65 5.82 -0.88
N HIS A 60 -15.35 5.83 -1.10
CA HIS A 60 -14.71 5.64 -2.41
C HIS A 60 -14.31 4.18 -2.66
N GLY A 61 -14.69 3.26 -1.74
CA GLY A 61 -14.47 1.84 -1.89
C GLY A 61 -13.12 1.32 -1.38
N THR A 62 -12.30 2.17 -0.74
CA THR A 62 -11.06 1.71 -0.11
C THR A 62 -11.37 1.13 1.26
N THR A 63 -11.15 -0.18 1.43
CA THR A 63 -11.46 -0.93 2.66
C THR A 63 -10.23 -1.44 3.39
N SER A 64 -9.04 -1.30 2.78
CA SER A 64 -7.77 -1.69 3.39
C SER A 64 -6.69 -0.63 3.15
N PHE A 65 -5.91 -0.34 4.18
CA PHE A 65 -4.88 0.69 4.19
C PHE A 65 -3.56 0.12 4.70
N ILE A 66 -2.46 0.31 3.93
CA ILE A 66 -1.11 -0.05 4.33
C ILE A 66 -0.38 1.24 4.70
N VAL A 67 -0.27 1.51 5.99
CA VAL A 67 0.22 2.80 6.49
C VAL A 67 1.66 2.74 6.96
N ASP A 68 2.45 3.77 6.66
CA ASP A 68 3.76 4.01 7.24
C ASP A 68 3.72 5.27 8.12
N PRO A 69 3.78 5.14 9.46
CA PRO A 69 3.62 6.24 10.38
C PRO A 69 4.95 6.97 10.69
N HIS A 70 5.76 7.29 9.68
CA HIS A 70 7.10 7.80 9.93
C HIS A 70 7.11 9.23 10.47
N GLU A 71 6.17 10.09 10.11
CA GLU A 71 6.08 11.44 10.64
C GLU A 71 5.71 11.43 12.14
N ALA A 72 4.70 10.64 12.52
CA ALA A 72 4.34 10.48 13.93
C ALA A 72 5.48 9.86 14.73
N ALA A 73 6.16 8.87 14.16
CA ALA A 73 7.32 8.26 14.76
C ALA A 73 8.53 9.22 14.86
N ASN A 74 8.74 10.08 13.86
CA ASN A 74 9.81 11.07 13.88
C ASN A 74 9.63 12.10 15.00
N VAL A 75 8.39 12.47 15.31
CA VAL A 75 8.06 13.43 16.38
C VAL A 75 8.09 12.78 17.76
N SER A 76 7.47 11.61 17.92
CA SER A 76 7.17 11.01 19.23
C SER A 76 7.58 9.53 19.37
N GLY A 77 8.33 8.99 18.43
CA GLY A 77 8.87 7.64 18.50
C GLY A 77 7.78 6.57 18.51
N THR A 78 7.96 5.62 19.42
CA THR A 78 7.00 4.52 19.61
C THR A 78 5.62 4.98 20.04
N ASP A 79 5.53 6.11 20.78
CA ASP A 79 4.23 6.66 21.21
C ASP A 79 3.37 7.08 20.00
N GLY A 80 3.98 7.59 18.93
CA GLY A 80 3.31 7.93 17.68
C GLY A 80 2.77 6.69 16.95
N ILE A 81 3.57 5.65 16.87
CA ILE A 81 3.15 4.36 16.30
C ILE A 81 2.00 3.74 17.11
N ASP A 82 2.15 3.72 18.44
CA ASP A 82 1.14 3.17 19.34
C ASP A 82 -0.18 3.95 19.26
N TYR A 83 -0.10 5.28 19.15
CA TYR A 83 -1.26 6.14 18.93
C TYR A 83 -2.03 5.74 17.65
N LEU A 84 -1.34 5.59 16.52
CA LEU A 84 -2.01 5.23 15.26
C LEU A 84 -2.55 3.79 15.28
N LEU A 85 -1.83 2.85 15.89
CA LEU A 85 -2.33 1.50 16.12
C LEU A 85 -3.60 1.50 16.99
N GLU A 86 -3.64 2.30 18.04
CA GLU A 86 -4.82 2.39 18.93
C GLU A 86 -6.00 3.07 18.24
N GLN A 87 -5.76 4.20 17.54
CA GLN A 87 -6.82 4.96 16.86
C GLN A 87 -7.49 4.18 15.72
N THR A 88 -6.83 3.16 15.20
CA THR A 88 -7.33 2.37 14.07
C THR A 88 -7.75 0.95 14.42
N LYS A 89 -7.70 0.55 15.69
CA LYS A 89 -7.99 -0.83 16.10
C LYS A 89 -9.43 -1.26 15.89
N ASP A 90 -10.37 -0.33 16.11
CA ASP A 90 -11.81 -0.57 15.99
C ASP A 90 -12.39 0.07 14.71
N SER A 91 -11.51 0.27 13.71
CA SER A 91 -11.88 0.83 12.42
C SER A 91 -12.83 -0.12 11.66
N PRO A 92 -13.82 0.41 10.92
CA PRO A 92 -14.63 -0.39 10.01
C PRO A 92 -13.85 -0.92 8.80
N ALA A 93 -12.66 -0.38 8.54
CA ALA A 93 -11.75 -0.81 7.49
C ALA A 93 -10.50 -1.47 8.10
N HIS A 94 -9.79 -2.24 7.31
CA HIS A 94 -8.54 -2.87 7.71
C HIS A 94 -7.38 -1.88 7.63
N VAL A 95 -6.70 -1.64 8.73
CA VAL A 95 -5.51 -0.80 8.78
C VAL A 95 -4.31 -1.62 9.21
N TYR A 96 -3.37 -1.78 8.32
CA TYR A 96 -2.10 -2.47 8.53
C TYR A 96 -0.97 -1.45 8.62
N VAL A 97 0.08 -1.77 9.37
CA VAL A 97 1.16 -0.83 9.65
C VAL A 97 2.49 -1.42 9.18
N MET A 98 3.24 -0.63 8.46
CA MET A 98 4.66 -0.84 8.19
C MET A 98 5.45 -0.06 9.23
N ILE A 99 6.37 -0.67 9.94
CA ILE A 99 7.13 0.04 10.99
C ILE A 99 8.19 0.90 10.33
N ALA A 100 8.10 2.21 10.54
CA ALA A 100 8.94 3.20 9.90
C ALA A 100 10.45 2.92 10.06
N SER A 101 11.17 2.77 8.95
CA SER A 101 12.63 2.58 8.99
C SER A 101 13.39 3.90 9.13
N CYS A 102 12.79 4.97 8.62
CA CYS A 102 13.37 6.29 8.35
C CYS A 102 13.13 7.29 9.48
N VAL A 103 13.45 6.93 10.71
CA VAL A 103 13.31 7.81 11.88
C VAL A 103 14.65 7.91 12.61
N PRO A 104 15.47 8.91 12.25
CA PRO A 104 15.34 9.88 11.14
C PRO A 104 15.56 9.24 9.76
N ALA A 105 15.17 9.95 8.69
CA ALA A 105 15.38 9.50 7.31
C ALA A 105 16.87 9.51 6.92
N SER A 106 17.65 10.40 7.51
CA SER A 106 19.10 10.47 7.33
C SER A 106 19.80 11.01 8.58
N LYS A 107 21.13 10.84 8.67
CA LYS A 107 21.94 11.31 9.81
C LYS A 107 22.07 12.82 9.92
N ILE A 108 21.65 13.58 8.90
CA ILE A 108 21.74 15.05 8.86
C ILE A 108 20.39 15.72 9.11
N GLU A 109 19.36 14.95 9.36
CA GLU A 109 18.00 15.43 9.60
C GLU A 109 17.74 15.58 11.10
N ASP A 110 17.07 16.67 11.46
CA ASP A 110 16.59 16.86 12.83
C ASP A 110 15.38 15.94 13.11
N ASN A 111 15.38 15.31 14.27
CA ASN A 111 14.34 14.40 14.68
C ASN A 111 14.01 14.52 16.17
N GLY A 112 12.76 14.24 16.51
CA GLY A 112 12.32 14.17 17.91
C GLY A 112 12.65 12.83 18.57
N PHE A 113 12.85 11.79 17.75
CA PHE A 113 13.14 10.43 18.22
C PHE A 113 14.04 9.68 17.22
N THR A 114 14.86 8.76 17.72
CA THR A 114 15.59 7.80 16.87
C THR A 114 15.01 6.41 17.06
N LEU A 115 14.34 5.89 16.05
CA LEU A 115 13.72 4.58 16.10
C LEU A 115 14.74 3.50 15.73
N THR A 116 15.25 2.82 16.75
CA THR A 116 16.26 1.76 16.59
C THR A 116 15.60 0.39 16.34
N ALA A 117 16.37 -0.57 15.80
CA ALA A 117 15.92 -1.95 15.63
C ALA A 117 15.41 -2.57 16.95
N GLU A 118 16.06 -2.24 18.08
CA GLU A 118 15.63 -2.72 19.39
C GLU A 118 14.24 -2.15 19.78
N ALA A 119 13.99 -0.86 19.53
CA ALA A 119 12.69 -0.23 19.80
C ALA A 119 11.57 -0.81 18.92
N MET A 120 11.89 -1.23 17.69
CA MET A 120 10.92 -1.85 16.77
C MET A 120 10.51 -3.26 17.18
N ARG A 121 11.34 -3.97 17.94
CA ARG A 121 11.16 -5.38 18.28
C ARG A 121 9.81 -5.70 18.92
N GLN A 122 9.26 -4.77 19.70
CA GLN A 122 7.96 -4.91 20.35
C GLN A 122 6.79 -5.11 19.38
N TYR A 123 6.91 -4.61 18.15
CA TYR A 123 5.84 -4.65 17.13
C TYR A 123 5.77 -5.95 16.34
N LEU A 124 6.81 -6.79 16.35
CA LEU A 124 6.90 -7.99 15.50
C LEU A 124 5.77 -8.99 15.69
N LYS A 125 5.16 -9.02 16.88
CA LYS A 125 4.05 -9.93 17.23
C LYS A 125 2.67 -9.35 16.96
N ASN A 126 2.58 -8.07 16.60
CA ASN A 126 1.31 -7.45 16.26
C ASN A 126 0.90 -7.92 14.86
N TYR A 127 -0.27 -8.57 14.75
CA TYR A 127 -0.75 -9.13 13.47
C TYR A 127 -1.05 -8.06 12.41
N ARG A 128 -1.27 -6.81 12.81
CA ARG A 128 -1.43 -5.68 11.90
C ARG A 128 -0.11 -5.13 11.37
N VAL A 129 1.03 -5.53 11.94
CA VAL A 129 2.35 -5.11 11.48
C VAL A 129 2.86 -6.07 10.42
N LEU A 130 2.83 -5.61 9.16
CA LEU A 130 3.17 -6.44 8.02
C LEU A 130 4.67 -6.48 7.74
N GLY A 131 5.39 -5.39 8.02
CA GLY A 131 6.79 -5.31 7.66
C GLY A 131 7.50 -4.06 8.13
N LEU A 132 8.64 -3.79 7.50
CA LEU A 132 9.43 -2.58 7.66
C LEU A 132 8.95 -1.55 6.65
N GLY A 133 8.64 -0.34 7.12
CA GLY A 133 8.25 0.80 6.31
C GLY A 133 9.41 1.32 5.45
N GLU A 134 9.11 2.29 4.63
CA GLU A 134 9.98 2.74 3.55
C GLU A 134 11.44 2.96 3.98
N VAL A 135 12.32 2.27 3.26
CA VAL A 135 13.77 2.32 3.53
C VAL A 135 14.38 3.48 2.76
N MET A 136 14.21 4.71 3.31
CA MET A 136 14.63 5.96 2.65
C MET A 136 16.15 6.13 2.60
N ASP A 137 16.89 5.67 3.61
CA ASP A 137 18.35 5.78 3.63
C ASP A 137 19.00 4.69 2.77
N CYS A 138 18.84 4.81 1.45
CA CYS A 138 19.47 3.92 0.48
C CYS A 138 20.99 3.85 0.64
N TYR A 139 21.62 4.96 1.03
CA TYR A 139 23.08 5.00 1.22
C TYR A 139 23.50 4.19 2.45
N ALA A 140 22.73 4.20 3.52
CA ALA A 140 22.98 3.35 4.68
C ALA A 140 22.87 1.87 4.30
N VAL A 141 21.90 1.50 3.48
CA VAL A 141 21.76 0.12 2.94
C VAL A 141 22.98 -0.27 2.11
N ILE A 142 23.32 0.55 1.11
CA ILE A 142 24.39 0.27 0.13
C ILE A 142 25.77 0.20 0.82
N ASN A 143 25.99 1.02 1.84
CA ASN A 143 27.26 1.08 2.58
C ASN A 143 27.30 0.13 3.79
N GLY A 144 26.23 -0.63 4.05
CA GLY A 144 26.19 -1.60 5.15
C GLY A 144 26.19 -0.96 6.55
N ASP A 145 25.44 0.12 6.72
CA ASP A 145 25.29 0.74 8.04
C ASP A 145 24.78 -0.28 9.08
N PRO A 146 25.44 -0.44 10.23
CA PRO A 146 25.08 -1.49 11.19
C PRO A 146 23.64 -1.40 11.73
N GLU A 147 23.14 -0.18 11.98
CA GLU A 147 21.78 0.00 12.49
C GLU A 147 20.73 -0.28 11.40
N MET A 148 21.00 0.17 10.17
CA MET A 148 20.12 -0.18 9.03
C MET A 148 20.09 -1.69 8.79
N ASN A 149 21.24 -2.36 8.81
CA ASN A 149 21.31 -3.82 8.71
C ASN A 149 20.52 -4.51 9.82
N ALA A 150 20.63 -4.02 11.06
CA ALA A 150 19.87 -4.56 12.19
C ALA A 150 18.34 -4.42 11.99
N LYS A 151 17.88 -3.31 11.43
CA LYS A 151 16.46 -3.11 11.06
C LYS A 151 16.02 -4.09 9.96
N LEU A 152 16.81 -4.22 8.89
CA LEU A 152 16.52 -5.13 7.78
C LEU A 152 16.49 -6.60 8.25
N GLU A 153 17.44 -7.02 9.09
CA GLU A 153 17.49 -8.36 9.67
C GLU A 153 16.31 -8.62 10.63
N LEU A 154 15.91 -7.61 11.42
CA LEU A 154 14.78 -7.73 12.35
C LEU A 154 13.47 -8.09 11.62
N PHE A 155 13.30 -7.59 10.40
CA PHE A 155 12.14 -7.86 9.56
C PHE A 155 12.42 -8.92 8.48
N ASP A 156 13.39 -9.81 8.69
CA ASP A 156 13.61 -10.92 7.77
C ASP A 156 12.36 -11.81 7.65
N GLY A 157 12.04 -12.21 6.42
CA GLY A 157 10.81 -12.95 6.10
C GLY A 157 9.52 -12.13 6.09
N LYS A 158 9.59 -10.81 6.34
CA LYS A 158 8.49 -9.86 6.18
C LYS A 158 8.75 -8.92 5.01
N ILE A 159 7.72 -8.18 4.58
CA ILE A 159 7.88 -7.14 3.55
C ILE A 159 8.78 -6.02 4.07
N LYS A 160 9.62 -5.51 3.19
CA LYS A 160 10.42 -4.31 3.39
C LYS A 160 10.07 -3.35 2.26
N ASP A 161 9.35 -2.29 2.60
CA ASP A 161 8.97 -1.27 1.63
C ASP A 161 10.17 -0.39 1.27
N GLY A 162 10.22 0.04 0.03
CA GLY A 162 11.30 0.85 -0.50
C GLY A 162 10.91 2.30 -0.76
N HIS A 163 11.95 3.10 -0.86
CA HIS A 163 11.95 4.50 -1.26
C HIS A 163 13.26 4.75 -2.00
N ALA A 164 13.26 4.52 -3.31
CA ALA A 164 14.48 4.39 -4.10
C ALA A 164 14.56 5.36 -5.29
N PRO A 165 14.52 6.70 -5.06
CA PRO A 165 14.52 7.66 -6.15
C PRO A 165 15.85 7.67 -6.90
N GLY A 166 15.85 7.27 -8.17
CA GLY A 166 16.96 7.51 -9.11
C GLY A 166 18.28 6.79 -8.81
N LEU A 167 18.24 5.59 -8.21
CA LEU A 167 19.44 4.78 -7.99
C LEU A 167 20.04 4.28 -9.30
N THR A 168 21.39 4.15 -9.35
CA THR A 168 22.05 3.45 -10.45
C THR A 168 21.71 1.95 -10.44
N ASP A 169 22.05 1.23 -11.49
CA ASP A 169 21.76 -0.21 -11.57
C ASP A 169 22.45 -1.01 -10.45
N GLU A 170 23.70 -0.67 -10.13
CA GLU A 170 24.45 -1.30 -9.07
C GLU A 170 23.89 -0.97 -7.68
N GLN A 171 23.48 0.29 -7.46
CA GLN A 171 22.88 0.74 -6.22
C GLN A 171 21.51 0.07 -6.01
N LEU A 172 20.68 0.02 -7.04
CA LEU A 172 19.37 -0.62 -7.00
C LEU A 172 19.53 -2.14 -6.74
N ALA A 173 20.48 -2.79 -7.40
CA ALA A 173 20.78 -4.21 -7.15
C ALA A 173 21.20 -4.47 -5.69
N ALA A 174 22.05 -3.60 -5.12
CA ALA A 174 22.43 -3.71 -3.71
C ALA A 174 21.23 -3.52 -2.76
N TYR A 175 20.35 -2.57 -3.08
CA TYR A 175 19.14 -2.28 -2.33
C TYR A 175 18.16 -3.47 -2.34
N VAL A 176 17.94 -4.07 -3.50
CA VAL A 176 17.11 -5.28 -3.66
C VAL A 176 17.72 -6.49 -2.95
N LEU A 177 19.05 -6.67 -3.02
CA LEU A 177 19.76 -7.73 -2.31
C LEU A 177 19.65 -7.62 -0.79
N ALA A 178 19.47 -6.42 -0.25
CA ALA A 178 19.17 -6.19 1.17
C ALA A 178 17.75 -6.63 1.57
N GLY A 179 16.93 -7.05 0.61
CA GLY A 179 15.61 -7.59 0.81
C GLY A 179 14.47 -6.57 0.67
N VAL A 180 14.74 -5.37 0.17
CA VAL A 180 13.69 -4.39 -0.16
C VAL A 180 12.96 -4.85 -1.41
N THR A 181 11.63 -4.88 -1.38
CA THR A 181 10.81 -5.55 -2.39
C THR A 181 9.81 -4.65 -3.11
N THR A 182 9.63 -3.42 -2.65
CA THR A 182 8.70 -2.46 -3.25
C THR A 182 9.39 -1.12 -3.51
N ASP A 183 8.78 -0.27 -4.34
CA ASP A 183 9.11 1.15 -4.47
C ASP A 183 7.89 1.94 -4.95
N HIS A 184 7.81 3.22 -4.54
CA HIS A 184 6.77 4.17 -4.98
C HIS A 184 7.36 5.47 -5.55
N GLU A 185 8.70 5.62 -5.53
CA GLU A 185 9.41 6.82 -5.93
C GLU A 185 9.75 6.91 -7.41
N GLY A 186 9.59 5.82 -8.14
CA GLY A 186 9.83 5.83 -9.58
C GLY A 186 8.97 6.85 -10.32
N THR A 187 9.57 7.86 -10.94
CA THR A 187 8.87 8.95 -11.65
C THR A 187 8.82 8.77 -13.16
N SER A 188 9.53 7.79 -13.71
CA SER A 188 9.51 7.45 -15.14
C SER A 188 9.21 5.98 -15.37
N TYR A 189 8.61 5.70 -16.52
CA TYR A 189 8.33 4.34 -16.95
C TYR A 189 9.62 3.48 -17.05
N GLU A 190 10.69 4.06 -17.58
CA GLU A 190 11.96 3.36 -17.75
C GLU A 190 12.55 2.93 -16.43
N TYR A 191 12.47 3.79 -15.41
CA TYR A 191 12.99 3.50 -14.08
C TYR A 191 12.18 2.39 -13.38
N VAL A 192 10.85 2.50 -13.38
CA VAL A 192 10.01 1.46 -12.76
C VAL A 192 10.11 0.11 -13.47
N MET A 193 10.37 0.10 -14.79
CA MET A 193 10.62 -1.14 -15.51
C MET A 193 11.98 -1.78 -15.14
N LYS A 194 12.96 -0.96 -14.78
CA LYS A 194 14.23 -1.44 -14.23
C LYS A 194 14.01 -2.09 -12.86
N GLU A 195 13.30 -1.44 -11.95
CA GLU A 195 12.91 -1.98 -10.64
C GLU A 195 12.18 -3.32 -10.79
N ARG A 196 11.18 -3.38 -11.65
CA ARG A 196 10.46 -4.62 -11.95
C ARG A 196 11.35 -5.73 -12.49
N SER A 197 12.32 -5.39 -13.34
CA SER A 197 13.27 -6.38 -13.88
C SER A 197 14.15 -7.02 -12.80
N MET A 198 14.30 -6.34 -11.67
CA MET A 198 15.02 -6.84 -10.48
C MET A 198 14.08 -7.52 -9.45
N GLY A 199 12.79 -7.65 -9.79
CA GLY A 199 11.81 -8.35 -8.96
C GLY A 199 11.03 -7.47 -7.98
N MET A 200 11.19 -6.15 -8.03
CA MET A 200 10.42 -5.23 -7.19
C MET A 200 8.98 -5.09 -7.67
N ILE A 201 8.10 -4.77 -6.74
CA ILE A 201 6.71 -4.36 -6.99
C ILE A 201 6.68 -2.83 -6.93
N CYS A 202 6.17 -2.19 -7.98
CA CYS A 202 6.13 -0.73 -8.05
C CYS A 202 4.74 -0.22 -7.66
N HIS A 203 4.68 0.66 -6.68
CA HIS A 203 3.46 1.35 -6.29
C HIS A 203 3.33 2.62 -7.12
N ILE A 204 2.21 2.75 -7.81
CA ILE A 204 1.88 3.92 -8.63
C ILE A 204 1.05 4.86 -7.76
N ARG A 205 1.63 6.04 -7.46
CA ARG A 205 1.03 6.99 -6.55
C ARG A 205 0.30 8.12 -7.25
N GLU A 206 -0.80 8.56 -6.61
CA GLU A 206 -1.58 9.72 -7.01
C GLU A 206 -1.98 10.51 -5.77
N GLY A 207 -0.98 11.12 -5.13
CA GLY A 207 -1.11 11.92 -3.93
C GLY A 207 -1.53 13.37 -4.21
N SER A 208 -1.39 14.24 -3.23
CA SER A 208 -1.62 15.68 -3.37
C SER A 208 -0.45 16.38 -4.05
N ALA A 209 0.76 16.09 -3.63
CA ALA A 209 1.99 16.70 -4.16
C ALA A 209 2.72 15.80 -5.16
N ALA A 210 2.83 14.51 -4.87
CA ALA A 210 3.59 13.56 -5.65
C ALA A 210 2.66 12.66 -6.47
N ARG A 211 2.79 12.75 -7.80
CA ARG A 211 1.93 12.04 -8.77
C ARG A 211 2.80 11.47 -9.89
N ASN A 212 2.89 10.15 -9.98
CA ASN A 212 3.62 9.46 -11.04
C ASN A 212 2.73 8.61 -11.95
N LEU A 213 1.43 8.48 -11.64
CA LEU A 213 0.49 7.63 -12.35
C LEU A 213 0.48 7.89 -13.85
N GLU A 214 0.40 9.16 -14.26
CA GLU A 214 0.31 9.49 -15.67
C GLU A 214 1.53 9.01 -16.46
N ALA A 215 2.73 9.25 -15.95
CA ALA A 215 3.97 8.87 -16.61
C ALA A 215 4.10 7.35 -16.75
N ILE A 216 3.82 6.61 -15.67
CA ILE A 216 3.97 5.16 -15.63
C ILE A 216 2.89 4.49 -16.49
N VAL A 217 1.62 4.87 -16.32
CA VAL A 217 0.49 4.28 -17.06
C VAL A 217 0.62 4.53 -18.54
N ARG A 218 1.03 5.74 -18.95
CA ARG A 218 1.31 6.06 -20.37
C ARG A 218 2.33 5.09 -20.93
N GLY A 219 3.45 4.89 -20.24
CA GLY A 219 4.49 3.98 -20.69
C GLY A 219 4.03 2.52 -20.76
N ILE A 220 3.22 2.05 -19.79
CA ILE A 220 2.62 0.70 -19.82
C ILE A 220 1.76 0.53 -21.08
N VAL A 221 0.90 1.49 -21.39
CA VAL A 221 -0.03 1.43 -22.53
C VAL A 221 0.72 1.51 -23.86
N GLU A 222 1.64 2.47 -24.02
CA GLU A 222 2.42 2.67 -25.25
C GLU A 222 3.30 1.45 -25.59
N ASN A 223 3.81 0.75 -24.59
CA ASN A 223 4.64 -0.45 -24.78
C ASN A 223 3.84 -1.77 -24.71
N ASN A 224 2.51 -1.69 -24.57
CA ASN A 224 1.63 -2.85 -24.45
C ASN A 224 2.11 -3.87 -23.36
N ASN A 225 2.61 -3.35 -22.24
CA ASN A 225 3.08 -4.17 -21.14
C ASN A 225 1.92 -4.61 -20.23
N ASN A 226 2.11 -5.76 -19.56
CA ASN A 226 1.17 -6.20 -18.55
C ASN A 226 1.28 -5.33 -17.28
N THR A 227 0.23 -5.36 -16.46
CA THR A 227 0.13 -4.60 -15.21
C THR A 227 0.53 -5.41 -13.97
N GLU A 228 1.04 -6.63 -14.12
CA GLU A 228 1.49 -7.42 -12.97
C GLU A 228 2.71 -6.77 -12.32
N GLY A 229 2.74 -6.79 -10.97
CA GLY A 229 3.80 -6.13 -10.21
C GLY A 229 3.62 -4.61 -10.08
N PHE A 230 2.45 -4.08 -10.42
CA PHE A 230 2.07 -2.71 -10.11
C PHE A 230 0.89 -2.67 -9.14
N CYS A 231 0.95 -1.83 -8.12
CA CYS A 231 -0.15 -1.53 -7.20
C CYS A 231 -0.46 -0.04 -7.26
N PHE A 232 -1.66 0.36 -6.87
CA PHE A 232 -1.97 1.77 -6.65
C PHE A 232 -1.79 2.13 -5.19
N CYS A 233 -1.36 3.37 -4.94
CA CYS A 233 -1.30 3.97 -3.62
C CYS A 233 -1.64 5.46 -3.70
N THR A 234 -1.87 6.07 -2.54
CA THR A 234 -2.07 7.52 -2.45
C THR A 234 -0.82 8.24 -1.97
N ASP A 235 0.01 7.60 -1.15
CA ASP A 235 1.17 8.22 -0.52
C ASP A 235 0.74 9.44 0.33
N ASP A 236 1.24 10.64 0.10
CA ASP A 236 0.83 11.89 0.72
C ASP A 236 -0.42 12.46 0.05
N LYS A 237 -1.60 12.15 0.58
CA LYS A 237 -2.87 12.66 0.04
C LYS A 237 -3.70 13.38 1.09
N HIS A 238 -3.98 14.65 0.85
CA HIS A 238 -4.78 15.48 1.73
C HIS A 238 -6.26 15.09 1.66
N ILE A 239 -6.96 15.24 2.79
CA ILE A 239 -8.37 14.91 2.86
C ILE A 239 -9.23 15.73 1.87
N GLU A 240 -8.84 16.97 1.59
CA GLU A 240 -9.53 17.85 0.65
C GLU A 240 -9.49 17.28 -0.79
N ASP A 241 -8.36 16.72 -1.20
CA ASP A 241 -8.23 16.09 -2.51
C ASP A 241 -9.02 14.77 -2.60
N ILE A 242 -9.06 14.00 -1.50
CA ILE A 242 -9.93 12.82 -1.42
C ILE A 242 -11.39 13.19 -1.60
N GLU A 243 -11.85 14.28 -0.99
CA GLU A 243 -13.23 14.79 -1.13
C GLU A 243 -13.56 15.23 -2.57
N ILE A 244 -12.59 15.78 -3.29
CA ILE A 244 -12.79 16.33 -4.64
C ILE A 244 -12.67 15.26 -5.72
N GLU A 245 -11.62 14.45 -5.67
CA GLU A 245 -11.28 13.53 -6.76
C GLU A 245 -11.49 12.05 -6.42
N GLY A 246 -11.52 11.70 -5.15
CA GLY A 246 -11.59 10.32 -4.65
C GLY A 246 -10.26 9.83 -4.12
N ASP A 247 -10.24 8.57 -3.75
CA ASP A 247 -9.11 7.85 -3.18
C ASP A 247 -8.54 6.86 -4.23
N ILE A 248 -8.35 5.59 -3.93
CA ILE A 248 -7.87 4.57 -4.89
C ILE A 248 -8.82 4.41 -6.10
N ASP A 249 -10.11 4.69 -5.95
CA ASP A 249 -11.05 4.72 -7.07
C ASP A 249 -10.67 5.78 -8.12
N HIS A 250 -10.08 6.91 -7.69
CA HIS A 250 -9.52 7.91 -8.61
C HIS A 250 -8.39 7.33 -9.44
N ASN A 251 -7.43 6.63 -8.83
CA ASN A 251 -6.33 5.98 -9.53
C ASN A 251 -6.85 4.98 -10.57
N VAL A 252 -7.84 4.16 -10.19
CA VAL A 252 -8.49 3.19 -11.09
C VAL A 252 -9.14 3.91 -12.28
N ARG A 253 -9.99 4.93 -12.03
CA ARG A 253 -10.67 5.68 -13.10
C ARG A 253 -9.68 6.36 -14.04
N LYS A 254 -8.64 7.00 -13.48
CA LYS A 254 -7.61 7.69 -14.25
C LYS A 254 -6.84 6.71 -15.13
N ALA A 255 -6.37 5.59 -14.58
CA ALA A 255 -5.67 4.56 -15.36
C ALA A 255 -6.54 3.97 -16.48
N VAL A 256 -7.83 3.72 -16.23
CA VAL A 256 -8.78 3.25 -17.25
C VAL A 256 -8.95 4.31 -18.35
N SER A 257 -9.09 5.58 -17.99
CA SER A 257 -9.22 6.66 -18.97
C SER A 257 -8.00 6.80 -19.89
N MET A 258 -6.84 6.35 -19.42
CA MET A 258 -5.57 6.34 -20.16
C MET A 258 -5.35 5.07 -20.98
N GLY A 259 -6.21 4.06 -20.90
CA GLY A 259 -6.17 2.87 -21.75
C GLY A 259 -5.85 1.55 -21.02
N ILE A 260 -5.65 1.55 -19.72
CA ILE A 260 -5.60 0.29 -18.95
C ILE A 260 -6.99 -0.34 -18.93
N SER A 261 -7.07 -1.67 -19.16
CA SER A 261 -8.37 -2.35 -19.09
C SER A 261 -8.97 -2.24 -17.68
N PRO A 262 -10.31 -2.08 -17.54
CA PRO A 262 -10.94 -1.97 -16.22
C PRO A 262 -10.58 -3.11 -15.26
N ILE A 263 -10.51 -4.35 -15.77
CA ILE A 263 -10.13 -5.53 -14.99
C ILE A 263 -8.68 -5.41 -14.49
N ALA A 264 -7.76 -4.96 -15.33
CA ALA A 264 -6.37 -4.79 -14.95
C ALA A 264 -6.22 -3.68 -13.88
N ALA A 265 -6.89 -2.55 -14.07
CA ALA A 265 -6.86 -1.45 -13.10
C ALA A 265 -7.44 -1.87 -11.74
N VAL A 266 -8.57 -2.59 -11.72
CA VAL A 266 -9.13 -3.13 -10.48
C VAL A 266 -8.17 -4.12 -9.82
N LYS A 267 -7.48 -4.98 -10.57
CA LYS A 267 -6.47 -5.89 -10.02
C LYS A 267 -5.29 -5.16 -9.37
N MET A 268 -4.87 -4.02 -9.93
CA MET A 268 -3.84 -3.16 -9.34
C MET A 268 -4.28 -2.50 -8.03
N ALA A 269 -5.58 -2.37 -7.81
CA ALA A 269 -6.18 -1.81 -6.60
C ALA A 269 -6.63 -2.88 -5.59
N THR A 270 -6.54 -4.17 -5.90
CA THR A 270 -7.15 -5.23 -5.09
C THR A 270 -6.20 -6.42 -4.89
N ILE A 271 -6.23 -7.40 -5.79
CA ILE A 271 -5.48 -8.66 -5.62
C ILE A 271 -3.96 -8.48 -5.69
N GLN A 272 -3.44 -7.47 -6.41
CA GLN A 272 -2.01 -7.27 -6.49
C GLN A 272 -1.43 -6.73 -5.18
N PRO A 273 -1.96 -5.64 -4.57
CA PRO A 273 -1.51 -5.23 -3.24
C PRO A 273 -1.79 -6.30 -2.18
N ALA A 274 -2.92 -7.03 -2.25
CA ALA A 274 -3.17 -8.14 -1.32
C ALA A 274 -2.07 -9.21 -1.38
N ARG A 275 -1.59 -9.57 -2.57
CA ARG A 275 -0.47 -10.51 -2.76
C ARG A 275 0.85 -9.93 -2.31
N CYS A 276 1.11 -8.67 -2.61
CA CYS A 276 2.31 -7.95 -2.18
C CYS A 276 2.49 -8.04 -0.67
N TYR A 277 1.45 -7.75 0.09
CA TYR A 277 1.47 -7.70 1.54
C TYR A 277 1.03 -9.00 2.23
N GLY A 278 0.78 -10.06 1.48
CA GLY A 278 0.40 -11.38 2.03
C GLY A 278 -0.98 -11.42 2.67
N LEU A 279 -1.90 -10.57 2.25
CA LEU A 279 -3.29 -10.50 2.74
C LEU A 279 -4.12 -11.62 2.08
N ARG A 280 -4.10 -12.81 2.68
CA ARG A 280 -4.58 -14.04 2.05
C ARG A 280 -6.08 -14.08 1.75
N ARG A 281 -6.86 -13.25 2.46
CA ARG A 281 -8.33 -13.25 2.36
C ARG A 281 -8.90 -11.97 1.77
N ALA A 282 -8.05 -11.05 1.30
CA ALA A 282 -8.43 -9.79 0.67
C ALA A 282 -8.18 -9.78 -0.84
N GLY A 283 -8.82 -8.88 -1.55
CA GLY A 283 -8.52 -8.54 -2.94
C GLY A 283 -9.18 -9.39 -4.01
N ALA A 284 -10.11 -10.28 -3.67
CA ALA A 284 -10.88 -11.05 -4.65
C ALA A 284 -12.29 -11.38 -4.16
N VAL A 285 -13.25 -11.45 -5.09
CA VAL A 285 -14.58 -12.00 -4.84
C VAL A 285 -14.52 -13.50 -5.13
N ALA A 286 -14.20 -14.29 -4.09
CA ALA A 286 -14.05 -15.74 -4.21
C ALA A 286 -14.39 -16.44 -2.88
N PRO A 287 -14.81 -17.73 -2.90
CA PRO A 287 -15.10 -18.48 -1.68
C PRO A 287 -13.91 -18.47 -0.70
N GLY A 288 -14.19 -18.15 0.58
CA GLY A 288 -13.19 -18.07 1.64
C GLY A 288 -12.49 -16.72 1.77
N TYR A 289 -12.79 -15.76 0.89
CA TYR A 289 -12.32 -14.38 1.03
C TYR A 289 -13.26 -13.57 1.92
N ASP A 290 -12.74 -12.51 2.50
CA ASP A 290 -13.53 -11.55 3.25
C ASP A 290 -14.46 -10.77 2.29
N ALA A 291 -15.65 -10.46 2.77
CA ALA A 291 -16.67 -9.75 1.98
C ALA A 291 -16.57 -8.24 2.26
N ASP A 292 -15.48 -7.64 1.86
CA ASP A 292 -15.16 -6.22 2.02
C ASP A 292 -15.58 -5.41 0.80
#